data_4b767ac626a1726d916979917f99f93e
#
_entry.id   4b767ac626a1726d916979917f99f93e
#
_cell.length_a   1.000
_cell.length_b   1.000
_cell.length_c   1.000
_cell.angle_alpha   90.00
_cell.angle_beta   90.00
_cell.angle_gamma   90.00
#
_symmetry.space_group_name_H-M   'P 1'
#
loop_
_entity.id
_entity.type
_entity.pdbx_description
1 polymer ?
#
loop_
_entity_poly.entity_id
_entity_poly.type
_entity_poly.pdbx_seq_one_letter_code
_entity_poly.pdbx_strand_id
1 'polypeptide(L)'
;MARAFGIVTSSGTHIKVDGMQQYRPIGAFSFLGRYRVIDFPISNMSNSGIDRIQIYVKNKPRSLVEHLGTGRHYNINSKRGKLQLMFSQNSSENDVYNTDIAAFAENLEFIERMHEPYVIIAPSYMVYAANYSELLQAHIDSGADISLLYHSVDNARESFLNCDILNLNKQKGVESIEKNRGSAQKRNIFMDTYIMNKELFIDLIKKAKKISSMYTLPQIVAASLGDLDIRGIAHRGYFASITDFNSYYNANLSLIDIKTAEGLFNPEWPIYTRTNDSCPTQYLEGADVKNSVISNGCIIEGTVENSVIGRGCQIKPGAVVKNSVVLAHTVVGENAHIENQVMDKWARVIHGNEIIAEEGHPGYIRRDDIL
;
A
#
# COMPACT_ATOMS: atom_id res chain seq x y z
N MET A 1 -22.55 0.31 18.56
CA MET A 1 -21.47 0.78 17.70
C MET A 1 -21.99 0.94 16.29
N ALA A 2 -21.69 2.07 15.65
CA ALA A 2 -21.99 2.26 14.25
C ALA A 2 -21.22 1.23 13.41
N ARG A 3 -21.81 0.81 12.27
CA ARG A 3 -21.23 -0.21 11.40
C ARG A 3 -20.84 0.41 10.07
N ALA A 4 -19.68 0.03 9.59
CA ALA A 4 -19.22 0.38 8.26
C ALA A 4 -18.82 -0.88 7.48
N PHE A 5 -18.92 -0.83 6.16
CA PHE A 5 -18.21 -1.75 5.28
C PHE A 5 -16.94 -1.08 4.73
N GLY A 6 -15.97 -1.89 4.36
CA GLY A 6 -14.71 -1.43 3.84
C GLY A 6 -14.62 -1.52 2.32
N ILE A 7 -13.95 -0.56 1.71
CA ILE A 7 -13.53 -0.60 0.31
C ILE A 7 -12.02 -0.39 0.26
N VAL A 8 -11.31 -1.30 -0.42
CA VAL A 8 -9.90 -1.10 -0.76
C VAL A 8 -9.79 -0.80 -2.25
N THR A 9 -9.34 0.42 -2.56
CA THR A 9 -9.17 0.88 -3.93
C THR A 9 -7.83 0.48 -4.51
N SER A 10 -7.77 0.29 -5.81
CA SER A 10 -6.50 0.23 -6.52
C SER A 10 -5.89 1.64 -6.65
N SER A 11 -4.57 1.70 -6.85
CA SER A 11 -3.88 2.97 -7.12
C SER A 11 -4.48 3.70 -8.32
N GLY A 12 -4.50 5.03 -8.26
CA GLY A 12 -4.88 5.87 -9.39
C GLY A 12 -3.91 5.71 -10.59
N THR A 13 -4.36 6.10 -11.76
CA THR A 13 -3.56 6.02 -13.01
C THR A 13 -2.31 6.90 -13.01
N HIS A 14 -2.27 7.89 -12.12
CA HIS A 14 -1.14 8.80 -11.95
C HIS A 14 0.03 8.20 -11.14
N ILE A 15 -0.17 7.03 -10.52
CA ILE A 15 0.85 6.35 -9.72
C ILE A 15 1.49 5.28 -10.59
N LYS A 16 2.80 5.42 -10.83
CA LYS A 16 3.58 4.50 -11.65
C LYS A 16 4.86 4.11 -10.92
N VAL A 17 4.99 2.82 -10.64
CA VAL A 17 6.22 2.20 -10.18
C VAL A 17 6.80 1.39 -11.33
N ASP A 18 7.71 2.00 -12.06
CA ASP A 18 8.28 1.40 -13.25
C ASP A 18 8.91 0.02 -12.98
N GLY A 19 8.87 -0.85 -13.97
CA GLY A 19 9.37 -2.22 -13.88
C GLY A 19 8.42 -3.15 -13.12
N MET A 20 8.22 -2.94 -11.83
CA MET A 20 7.46 -3.85 -10.96
C MET A 20 5.97 -3.98 -11.34
N GLN A 21 5.32 -2.90 -11.76
CA GLN A 21 3.91 -2.91 -12.18
C GLN A 21 3.68 -3.68 -13.49
N GLN A 22 4.73 -3.99 -14.24
CA GLN A 22 4.61 -4.85 -15.43
C GLN A 22 4.15 -6.27 -15.07
N TYR A 23 4.37 -6.71 -13.84
CA TYR A 23 4.06 -8.06 -13.38
C TYR A 23 2.85 -8.12 -12.44
N ARG A 24 2.55 -7.05 -11.69
CA ARG A 24 1.55 -7.06 -10.62
C ARG A 24 1.09 -5.66 -10.21
N PRO A 25 -0.13 -5.50 -9.65
CA PRO A 25 -0.57 -4.21 -9.10
C PRO A 25 0.22 -3.88 -7.82
N ILE A 26 0.28 -2.59 -7.44
CA ILE A 26 1.04 -2.11 -6.26
C ILE A 26 0.61 -2.83 -4.98
N GLY A 27 -0.69 -3.03 -4.77
CA GLY A 27 -1.18 -3.77 -3.61
C GLY A 27 -0.61 -5.18 -3.46
N ALA A 28 -0.11 -5.79 -4.57
CA ALA A 28 0.54 -7.08 -4.56
C ALA A 28 2.07 -7.01 -4.44
N PHE A 29 2.68 -5.83 -4.28
CA PHE A 29 4.11 -5.71 -4.06
C PHE A 29 4.49 -6.35 -2.73
N SER A 30 5.60 -7.09 -2.74
CA SER A 30 6.17 -7.63 -1.52
C SER A 30 6.71 -6.48 -0.67
N PHE A 31 6.45 -6.51 0.61
CA PHE A 31 6.85 -5.47 1.54
C PHE A 31 7.51 -6.10 2.77
N LEU A 32 8.64 -5.55 3.17
CA LEU A 32 9.44 -6.02 4.30
C LEU A 32 9.68 -7.56 4.28
N GLY A 33 9.92 -8.12 3.08
CA GLY A 33 10.19 -9.54 2.85
C GLY A 33 9.01 -10.50 3.11
N ARG A 34 8.05 -10.11 3.93
CA ARG A 34 6.96 -10.97 4.42
C ARG A 34 5.58 -10.58 3.93
N TYR A 35 5.27 -9.28 3.96
CA TYR A 35 3.93 -8.73 3.69
C TYR A 35 3.71 -8.43 2.21
N ARG A 36 2.48 -8.06 1.89
CA ARG A 36 2.08 -7.32 0.70
C ARG A 36 1.51 -5.97 1.12
N VAL A 37 1.62 -4.98 0.26
CA VAL A 37 1.11 -3.63 0.59
C VAL A 37 -0.38 -3.65 0.94
N ILE A 38 -1.16 -4.48 0.29
CA ILE A 38 -2.60 -4.62 0.55
C ILE A 38 -2.94 -5.22 1.93
N ASP A 39 -1.98 -5.90 2.56
CA ASP A 39 -2.22 -6.50 3.89
C ASP A 39 -2.51 -5.43 4.95
N PHE A 40 -1.96 -4.22 4.80
CA PHE A 40 -2.13 -3.12 5.75
C PHE A 40 -3.57 -2.58 5.80
N PRO A 41 -4.18 -2.11 4.71
CA PRO A 41 -5.57 -1.63 4.76
C PRO A 41 -6.55 -2.75 5.15
N ILE A 42 -6.35 -3.99 4.72
CA ILE A 42 -7.25 -5.10 5.10
C ILE A 42 -7.10 -5.42 6.59
N SER A 43 -5.87 -5.46 7.12
CA SER A 43 -5.64 -5.70 8.56
C SER A 43 -6.22 -4.59 9.42
N ASN A 44 -6.07 -3.33 9.02
CA ASN A 44 -6.71 -2.20 9.71
C ASN A 44 -8.23 -2.34 9.74
N MET A 45 -8.86 -2.74 8.62
CA MET A 45 -10.30 -2.99 8.55
C MET A 45 -10.71 -4.14 9.47
N SER A 46 -10.02 -5.27 9.37
CA SER A 46 -10.33 -6.46 10.18
C SER A 46 -10.17 -6.19 11.69
N ASN A 47 -9.05 -5.57 12.10
CA ASN A 47 -8.83 -5.19 13.50
C ASN A 47 -9.85 -4.17 14.03
N SER A 48 -10.42 -3.36 13.14
CA SER A 48 -11.49 -2.40 13.46
C SER A 48 -12.89 -3.03 13.48
N GLY A 49 -13.01 -4.35 13.29
CA GLY A 49 -14.30 -5.05 13.26
C GLY A 49 -15.11 -4.84 11.97
N ILE A 50 -14.44 -4.39 10.90
CA ILE A 50 -15.04 -4.28 9.57
C ILE A 50 -14.85 -5.60 8.86
N ASP A 51 -15.89 -6.42 8.87
CA ASP A 51 -15.86 -7.80 8.35
C ASP A 51 -16.25 -7.89 6.86
N ARG A 52 -16.94 -6.89 6.32
CA ARG A 52 -17.34 -6.85 4.90
C ARG A 52 -16.45 -5.89 4.15
N ILE A 53 -15.59 -6.43 3.30
CA ILE A 53 -14.57 -5.68 2.59
C ILE A 53 -14.67 -5.99 1.10
N GLN A 54 -14.82 -4.94 0.29
CA GLN A 54 -14.73 -5.00 -1.17
C GLN A 54 -13.35 -4.54 -1.61
N ILE A 55 -12.68 -5.37 -2.40
CA ILE A 55 -11.35 -5.05 -2.95
C ILE A 55 -11.49 -4.87 -4.45
N TYR A 56 -11.26 -3.65 -4.90
CA TYR A 56 -11.33 -3.29 -6.31
C TYR A 56 -10.01 -3.62 -6.99
N VAL A 57 -10.09 -4.51 -7.98
CA VAL A 57 -8.92 -5.06 -8.68
C VAL A 57 -8.93 -4.57 -10.11
N LYS A 58 -7.86 -3.91 -10.51
CA LYS A 58 -7.58 -3.50 -11.89
C LYS A 58 -6.59 -4.47 -12.54
N ASN A 59 -5.83 -4.00 -13.46
CA ASN A 59 -4.87 -4.73 -14.28
C ASN A 59 -4.05 -5.80 -13.52
N LYS A 60 -3.76 -6.93 -14.20
CA LYS A 60 -2.87 -8.02 -13.71
C LYS A 60 -3.26 -8.59 -12.34
N PRO A 61 -4.51 -9.00 -12.15
CA PRO A 61 -5.04 -9.34 -10.82
C PRO A 61 -4.47 -10.62 -10.22
N ARG A 62 -3.88 -11.51 -11.02
CA ARG A 62 -3.53 -12.89 -10.64
C ARG A 62 -2.76 -12.96 -9.31
N SER A 63 -1.67 -12.21 -9.18
CA SER A 63 -0.83 -12.26 -7.98
C SER A 63 -1.54 -11.73 -6.72
N LEU A 64 -2.49 -10.79 -6.90
CA LEU A 64 -3.31 -10.26 -5.83
C LEU A 64 -4.36 -11.29 -5.40
N VAL A 65 -5.08 -11.87 -6.37
CA VAL A 65 -6.10 -12.91 -6.12
C VAL A 65 -5.48 -14.13 -5.42
N GLU A 66 -4.32 -14.59 -5.89
CA GLU A 66 -3.57 -15.70 -5.28
C GLU A 66 -3.17 -15.39 -3.83
N HIS A 67 -2.78 -14.16 -3.53
CA HIS A 67 -2.41 -13.75 -2.18
C HIS A 67 -3.61 -13.66 -1.25
N LEU A 68 -4.66 -13.00 -1.69
CA LEU A 68 -5.87 -12.79 -0.89
C LEU A 68 -6.63 -14.10 -0.63
N GLY A 69 -6.64 -15.01 -1.60
CA GLY A 69 -7.32 -16.29 -1.49
C GLY A 69 -8.77 -16.12 -1.03
N THR A 70 -9.14 -16.82 0.04
CA THR A 70 -10.47 -16.72 0.67
C THR A 70 -10.55 -15.67 1.78
N GLY A 71 -9.47 -14.94 2.06
CA GLY A 71 -9.39 -13.93 3.12
C GLY A 71 -9.30 -14.49 4.56
N ARG A 72 -9.23 -15.81 4.74
CA ARG A 72 -9.24 -16.44 6.08
C ARG A 72 -8.08 -15.99 6.98
N HIS A 73 -6.94 -15.72 6.39
CA HIS A 73 -5.74 -15.29 7.13
C HIS A 73 -5.82 -13.86 7.67
N TYR A 74 -6.81 -13.06 7.25
CA TYR A 74 -7.03 -11.72 7.80
C TYR A 74 -7.94 -11.70 9.04
N ASN A 75 -8.21 -12.83 9.65
CA ASN A 75 -9.08 -12.94 10.83
C ASN A 75 -10.51 -12.39 10.63
N ILE A 76 -10.98 -12.40 9.39
CA ILE A 76 -12.36 -11.97 9.06
C ILE A 76 -13.34 -13.06 9.49
N ASN A 77 -14.36 -12.68 10.23
CA ASN A 77 -15.40 -13.61 10.70
C ASN A 77 -16.21 -14.17 9.51
N SER A 78 -15.94 -15.41 9.12
CA SER A 78 -16.54 -16.05 7.95
C SER A 78 -18.07 -16.25 8.04
N LYS A 79 -18.66 -16.15 9.23
CA LYS A 79 -20.12 -16.26 9.41
C LYS A 79 -20.86 -14.95 9.12
N ARG A 80 -20.20 -13.81 9.30
CA ARG A 80 -20.80 -12.47 9.17
C ARG A 80 -20.12 -11.63 8.10
N GLY A 81 -18.84 -11.89 7.88
CA GLY A 81 -17.98 -11.10 7.01
C GLY A 81 -17.69 -11.79 5.68
N LYS A 82 -17.22 -11.00 4.73
CA LYS A 82 -16.80 -11.46 3.41
C LYS A 82 -15.74 -10.51 2.84
N LEU A 83 -14.65 -11.09 2.38
CA LEU A 83 -13.71 -10.41 1.50
C LEU A 83 -14.16 -10.67 0.06
N GLN A 84 -14.53 -9.61 -0.65
CA GLN A 84 -15.09 -9.71 -1.99
C GLN A 84 -14.20 -8.99 -2.99
N LEU A 85 -13.75 -9.71 -4.01
CA LEU A 85 -13.01 -9.13 -5.11
C LEU A 85 -13.98 -8.54 -6.14
N MET A 86 -13.78 -7.28 -6.47
CA MET A 86 -14.58 -6.52 -7.43
C MET A 86 -13.73 -6.29 -8.68
N PHE A 87 -14.16 -6.87 -9.78
CA PHE A 87 -13.48 -6.73 -11.08
C PHE A 87 -14.23 -5.72 -11.95
N SER A 88 -13.49 -4.95 -12.74
CA SER A 88 -14.06 -4.16 -13.83
C SER A 88 -14.28 -5.06 -15.04
N GLN A 89 -15.46 -5.01 -15.62
CA GLN A 89 -15.79 -5.75 -16.85
C GLN A 89 -15.26 -5.03 -18.11
N ASN A 90 -15.13 -3.72 -18.02
CA ASN A 90 -14.62 -2.87 -19.08
C ASN A 90 -13.13 -2.56 -18.82
N SER A 91 -12.25 -3.52 -19.07
CA SER A 91 -10.84 -3.21 -19.25
C SER A 91 -10.67 -2.43 -20.55
N SER A 92 -11.01 -1.14 -20.55
CA SER A 92 -10.66 -0.30 -21.69
C SER A 92 -9.12 -0.28 -21.79
N GLU A 93 -8.59 -0.46 -22.98
CA GLU A 93 -7.15 -0.35 -23.25
C GLU A 93 -6.59 1.03 -22.86
N ASN A 94 -7.49 2.00 -22.63
CA ASN A 94 -7.15 3.34 -22.23
C ASN A 94 -7.34 3.55 -20.73
N ASP A 95 -6.23 3.65 -19.99
CA ASP A 95 -6.19 3.87 -18.56
C ASP A 95 -6.93 5.13 -18.08
N VAL A 96 -7.16 6.11 -18.96
CA VAL A 96 -7.87 7.37 -18.64
C VAL A 96 -9.32 7.13 -18.22
N TYR A 97 -9.98 6.10 -18.78
CA TYR A 97 -11.35 5.73 -18.41
C TYR A 97 -11.42 4.71 -17.28
N ASN A 98 -10.28 4.25 -16.81
CA ASN A 98 -10.17 3.21 -15.78
C ASN A 98 -10.12 3.84 -14.38
N THR A 99 -11.08 4.72 -14.07
CA THR A 99 -11.13 5.44 -12.79
C THR A 99 -11.74 4.58 -11.68
N ASP A 100 -11.57 5.00 -10.43
CA ASP A 100 -12.23 4.42 -9.26
C ASP A 100 -13.75 4.60 -9.34
N ILE A 101 -14.23 5.78 -9.74
CA ILE A 101 -15.66 6.07 -9.95
C ILE A 101 -16.26 5.13 -11.02
N ALA A 102 -15.54 4.87 -12.12
CA ALA A 102 -16.00 3.92 -13.13
C ALA A 102 -16.15 2.51 -12.54
N ALA A 103 -15.17 2.05 -11.78
CA ALA A 103 -15.20 0.76 -11.11
C ALA A 103 -16.34 0.66 -10.07
N PHE A 104 -16.58 1.71 -9.28
CA PHE A 104 -17.70 1.77 -8.33
C PHE A 104 -19.04 1.76 -9.04
N ALA A 105 -19.17 2.49 -10.14
CA ALA A 105 -20.41 2.55 -10.91
C ALA A 105 -20.77 1.21 -11.58
N GLU A 106 -19.79 0.46 -12.06
CA GLU A 106 -19.98 -0.90 -12.59
C GLU A 106 -20.42 -1.89 -11.52
N ASN A 107 -20.01 -1.68 -10.29
CA ASN A 107 -20.30 -2.54 -9.15
C ASN A 107 -21.31 -1.91 -8.17
N LEU A 108 -22.08 -0.92 -8.61
CA LEU A 108 -22.97 -0.13 -7.74
C LEU A 108 -24.01 -1.00 -7.01
N GLU A 109 -24.54 -2.02 -7.66
CA GLU A 109 -25.50 -2.97 -7.06
C GLU A 109 -24.93 -3.66 -5.81
N PHE A 110 -23.62 -3.98 -5.80
CA PHE A 110 -22.99 -4.59 -4.63
C PHE A 110 -22.82 -3.58 -3.48
N ILE A 111 -22.63 -2.30 -3.78
CA ILE A 111 -22.59 -1.22 -2.79
C ILE A 111 -23.99 -0.98 -2.22
N GLU A 112 -25.01 -0.89 -3.06
CA GLU A 112 -26.40 -0.67 -2.65
C GLU A 112 -26.93 -1.80 -1.74
N ARG A 113 -26.49 -3.04 -1.96
CA ARG A 113 -26.86 -4.21 -1.13
C ARG A 113 -26.19 -4.25 0.25
N MET A 114 -25.23 -3.37 0.55
CA MET A 114 -24.64 -3.31 1.89
C MET A 114 -25.65 -2.79 2.91
N HIS A 115 -25.72 -3.45 4.06
CA HIS A 115 -26.62 -3.06 5.15
C HIS A 115 -25.97 -2.04 6.11
N GLU A 116 -24.65 -1.90 6.05
CA GLU A 116 -23.89 -0.98 6.87
C GLU A 116 -24.15 0.47 6.40
N PRO A 117 -24.48 1.40 7.34
CA PRO A 117 -24.81 2.79 6.97
C PRO A 117 -23.62 3.64 6.54
N TYR A 118 -22.41 3.23 6.90
CA TYR A 118 -21.18 3.95 6.56
C TYR A 118 -20.25 3.13 5.68
N VAL A 119 -19.45 3.83 4.90
CA VAL A 119 -18.35 3.26 4.11
C VAL A 119 -17.02 3.86 4.54
N ILE A 120 -16.00 3.01 4.64
CA ILE A 120 -14.61 3.42 4.81
C ILE A 120 -13.84 2.95 3.57
N ILE A 121 -13.24 3.91 2.87
CA ILE A 121 -12.49 3.66 1.64
C ILE A 121 -11.03 3.91 1.96
N ALA A 122 -10.16 2.96 1.65
CA ALA A 122 -8.73 3.05 1.85
C ALA A 122 -7.94 2.61 0.62
N PRO A 123 -6.76 3.17 0.35
CA PRO A 123 -5.96 2.83 -0.82
C PRO A 123 -5.13 1.56 -0.60
N SER A 124 -4.84 0.84 -1.69
CA SER A 124 -3.97 -0.35 -1.68
C SER A 124 -2.49 -0.05 -1.89
N TYR A 125 -2.08 1.23 -1.88
CA TYR A 125 -0.70 1.66 -2.16
C TYR A 125 -0.06 2.47 -1.01
N MET A 126 -0.73 2.56 0.12
CA MET A 126 -0.22 3.22 1.31
C MET A 126 -0.06 2.24 2.47
N VAL A 127 0.98 2.46 3.27
CA VAL A 127 1.35 1.62 4.41
C VAL A 127 1.24 2.44 5.69
N TYR A 128 0.32 2.05 6.55
CA TYR A 128 0.07 2.66 7.87
C TYR A 128 -0.78 1.75 8.75
N ALA A 129 -0.78 2.01 10.06
CA ALA A 129 -1.70 1.40 11.01
C ALA A 129 -2.74 2.42 11.45
N ALA A 130 -4.03 2.07 11.40
CA ALA A 130 -5.12 2.95 11.82
C ALA A 130 -6.30 2.16 12.38
N ASN A 131 -6.88 2.66 13.47
CA ASN A 131 -8.12 2.15 14.04
C ASN A 131 -9.31 2.83 13.39
N TYR A 132 -9.88 2.20 12.39
CA TYR A 132 -11.03 2.75 11.66
C TYR A 132 -12.31 2.81 12.50
N SER A 133 -12.42 2.03 13.57
CA SER A 133 -13.56 2.14 14.49
C SER A 133 -13.54 3.47 15.26
N GLU A 134 -12.35 3.90 15.72
CA GLU A 134 -12.18 5.21 16.36
C GLU A 134 -12.37 6.36 15.37
N LEU A 135 -11.85 6.22 14.15
CA LEU A 135 -12.02 7.20 13.09
C LEU A 135 -13.49 7.35 12.67
N LEU A 136 -14.23 6.25 12.58
CA LEU A 136 -15.66 6.27 12.32
C LEU A 136 -16.43 6.98 13.45
N GLN A 137 -16.08 6.70 14.71
CA GLN A 137 -16.71 7.38 15.84
C GLN A 137 -16.41 8.89 15.80
N ALA A 138 -15.18 9.27 15.53
CA ALA A 138 -14.79 10.68 15.39
C ALA A 138 -15.53 11.38 14.24
N HIS A 139 -15.76 10.67 13.12
CA HIS A 139 -16.57 11.16 12.01
C HIS A 139 -18.02 11.44 12.45
N ILE A 140 -18.65 10.49 13.12
CA ILE A 140 -20.04 10.61 13.61
C ILE A 140 -20.16 11.76 14.62
N ASP A 141 -19.25 11.82 15.58
CA ASP A 141 -19.24 12.87 16.62
C ASP A 141 -19.01 14.27 16.04
N SER A 142 -18.28 14.37 14.93
CA SER A 142 -18.05 15.63 14.24
C SER A 142 -19.26 16.16 13.50
N GLY A 143 -20.22 15.30 13.11
CA GLY A 143 -21.36 15.62 12.27
C GLY A 143 -21.00 15.99 10.83
N ALA A 144 -19.74 15.78 10.40
CA ALA A 144 -19.29 16.05 9.04
C ALA A 144 -19.97 15.09 8.03
N ASP A 145 -20.14 15.56 6.80
CA ASP A 145 -20.63 14.72 5.70
C ASP A 145 -19.55 13.73 5.23
N ILE A 146 -18.30 14.21 5.14
CA ILE A 146 -17.14 13.39 4.76
C ILE A 146 -15.96 13.70 5.70
N SER A 147 -15.29 12.66 6.17
CA SER A 147 -14.00 12.79 6.84
C SER A 147 -12.88 12.22 5.98
N LEU A 148 -11.79 12.98 5.85
CA LEU A 148 -10.60 12.64 5.08
C LEU A 148 -9.42 12.46 6.03
N LEU A 149 -8.72 11.33 5.91
CA LEU A 149 -7.54 11.06 6.73
C LEU A 149 -6.30 11.72 6.11
N TYR A 150 -5.50 12.38 6.92
CA TYR A 150 -4.25 13.00 6.47
C TYR A 150 -3.09 12.76 7.43
N HIS A 151 -1.88 12.77 6.90
CA HIS A 151 -0.64 12.70 7.67
C HIS A 151 0.18 13.97 7.44
N SER A 152 0.58 14.64 8.52
CA SER A 152 1.41 15.84 8.45
C SER A 152 2.88 15.45 8.35
N VAL A 153 3.55 15.92 7.30
CA VAL A 153 4.96 15.68 7.03
C VAL A 153 5.75 16.98 6.99
N ASP A 154 7.05 16.91 7.24
CA ASP A 154 7.98 18.04 7.22
C ASP A 154 9.04 17.94 6.12
N ASN A 155 8.91 16.97 5.22
CA ASN A 155 9.81 16.68 4.11
C ASN A 155 9.10 16.66 2.74
N ALA A 156 7.93 17.31 2.64
CA ALA A 156 7.10 17.28 1.43
C ALA A 156 7.73 17.95 0.20
N ARG A 157 8.84 18.67 0.37
CA ARG A 157 9.55 19.28 -0.75
C ARG A 157 10.26 18.24 -1.61
N GLU A 158 10.78 17.18 -1.00
CA GLU A 158 11.57 16.13 -1.62
C GLU A 158 10.84 14.79 -1.69
N SER A 159 9.88 14.60 -0.78
CA SER A 159 9.11 13.35 -0.65
C SER A 159 7.63 13.59 -0.92
N PHE A 160 6.88 12.52 -1.17
CA PHE A 160 5.43 12.55 -1.42
C PHE A 160 5.05 13.45 -2.61
N LEU A 161 5.92 13.58 -3.60
CA LEU A 161 5.64 14.35 -4.81
C LEU A 161 4.46 13.70 -5.57
N ASN A 162 3.59 14.55 -6.12
CA ASN A 162 2.36 14.16 -6.80
C ASN A 162 1.29 13.47 -5.92
N CYS A 163 1.54 13.25 -4.62
CA CYS A 163 0.46 12.91 -3.68
C CYS A 163 -0.52 14.08 -3.56
N ASP A 164 -1.77 13.78 -3.24
CA ASP A 164 -2.73 14.82 -2.88
C ASP A 164 -2.43 15.37 -1.49
N ILE A 165 -2.63 16.67 -1.29
CA ILE A 165 -2.49 17.38 -0.02
C ILE A 165 -3.82 18.03 0.36
N LEU A 166 -4.08 18.11 1.67
CA LEU A 166 -5.24 18.82 2.21
C LEU A 166 -4.81 20.17 2.76
N ASN A 167 -5.40 21.25 2.25
CA ASN A 167 -5.34 22.53 2.89
C ASN A 167 -6.52 22.65 3.85
N LEU A 168 -6.23 22.92 5.12
CA LEU A 168 -7.20 22.87 6.21
C LEU A 168 -7.34 24.24 6.88
N ASN A 169 -8.56 24.63 7.22
CA ASN A 169 -8.82 25.76 8.09
C ASN A 169 -8.53 25.44 9.59
N LYS A 170 -8.71 26.42 10.47
CA LYS A 170 -8.46 26.27 11.91
C LYS A 170 -9.37 25.24 12.59
N GLN A 171 -10.56 24.99 12.06
CA GLN A 171 -11.52 23.99 12.54
C GLN A 171 -11.35 22.62 11.85
N LYS A 172 -10.26 22.40 11.11
CA LYS A 172 -9.98 21.21 10.31
C LYS A 172 -10.94 20.96 9.14
N GLY A 173 -11.74 21.94 8.75
CA GLY A 173 -12.47 21.91 7.49
C GLY A 173 -11.50 21.92 6.32
N VAL A 174 -11.78 21.12 5.30
CA VAL A 174 -10.97 21.02 4.09
C VAL A 174 -11.32 22.19 3.17
N GLU A 175 -10.34 23.04 2.86
CA GLU A 175 -10.50 24.19 1.96
C GLU A 175 -10.17 23.83 0.51
N SER A 176 -9.15 23.01 0.30
CA SER A 176 -8.79 22.48 -1.03
C SER A 176 -8.06 21.17 -0.97
N ILE A 177 -8.13 20.41 -2.07
CA ILE A 177 -7.35 19.20 -2.34
C ILE A 177 -6.47 19.50 -3.54
N GLU A 178 -5.16 19.45 -3.37
CA GLU A 178 -4.19 19.87 -4.40
C GLU A 178 -3.08 18.83 -4.53
N LYS A 179 -2.33 18.86 -5.63
CA LYS A 179 -1.14 18.01 -5.80
C LYS A 179 0.08 18.61 -5.12
N ASN A 180 0.83 17.80 -4.37
CA ASN A 180 2.12 18.21 -3.84
C ASN A 180 3.13 18.40 -4.98
N ARG A 181 3.53 19.64 -5.21
CA ARG A 181 4.53 20.04 -6.22
C ARG A 181 5.90 20.36 -5.62
N GLY A 182 6.15 19.99 -4.36
CA GLY A 182 7.40 20.29 -3.67
C GLY A 182 7.58 21.77 -3.30
N SER A 183 6.51 22.57 -3.30
CA SER A 183 6.56 24.01 -3.04
C SER A 183 6.81 24.38 -1.58
N ALA A 184 6.49 23.51 -0.64
CA ALA A 184 6.69 23.73 0.79
C ALA A 184 7.14 22.46 1.51
N GLN A 185 7.91 22.64 2.59
CA GLN A 185 8.46 21.54 3.37
C GLN A 185 7.38 20.84 4.22
N LYS A 186 6.50 21.62 4.86
CA LYS A 186 5.42 21.07 5.69
C LYS A 186 4.13 20.99 4.91
N ARG A 187 3.53 19.81 4.83
CA ARG A 187 2.25 19.56 4.17
C ARG A 187 1.44 18.49 4.91
N ASN A 188 0.13 18.56 4.72
CA ASN A 188 -0.80 17.51 5.14
C ASN A 188 -1.05 16.61 3.94
N ILE A 189 -0.38 15.48 3.88
CA ILE A 189 -0.55 14.49 2.81
C ILE A 189 -1.88 13.79 3.01
N PHE A 190 -2.74 13.84 2.00
CA PHE A 190 -3.99 13.12 1.99
C PHE A 190 -3.71 11.61 1.84
N MET A 191 -4.27 10.82 2.75
CA MET A 191 -4.04 9.39 2.80
C MET A 191 -5.02 8.59 1.92
N ASP A 192 -5.70 9.25 0.98
CA ASP A 192 -6.70 8.66 0.08
C ASP A 192 -7.72 7.77 0.83
N THR A 193 -7.99 8.16 2.08
CA THR A 193 -8.87 7.46 2.99
C THR A 193 -10.07 8.33 3.34
N TYR A 194 -11.27 7.80 3.08
CA TYR A 194 -12.54 8.49 3.21
C TYR A 194 -13.45 7.76 4.17
N ILE A 195 -14.20 8.53 4.97
CA ILE A 195 -15.28 8.02 5.82
C ILE A 195 -16.51 8.85 5.53
N MET A 196 -17.61 8.22 5.16
CA MET A 196 -18.86 8.89 4.84
C MET A 196 -20.06 7.94 4.96
N ASN A 197 -21.26 8.52 4.93
CA ASN A 197 -22.49 7.74 4.83
C ASN A 197 -22.58 7.03 3.46
N LYS A 198 -23.09 5.81 3.45
CA LYS A 198 -23.24 4.98 2.24
C LYS A 198 -24.10 5.66 1.18
N GLU A 199 -25.22 6.27 1.56
CA GLU A 199 -26.12 6.93 0.61
C GLU A 199 -25.43 8.14 -0.05
N LEU A 200 -24.68 8.94 0.72
CA LEU A 200 -23.87 10.03 0.16
C LEU A 200 -22.83 9.49 -0.84
N PHE A 201 -22.17 8.39 -0.52
CA PHE A 201 -21.21 7.76 -1.44
C PHE A 201 -21.86 7.34 -2.76
N ILE A 202 -23.05 6.72 -2.70
CA ILE A 202 -23.83 6.34 -3.88
C ILE A 202 -24.19 7.58 -4.72
N ASP A 203 -24.62 8.66 -4.07
CA ASP A 203 -24.95 9.91 -4.74
C ASP A 203 -23.75 10.55 -5.41
N LEU A 204 -22.58 10.56 -4.78
CA LEU A 204 -21.33 11.02 -5.36
C LEU A 204 -20.94 10.23 -6.61
N ILE A 205 -21.06 8.89 -6.56
CA ILE A 205 -20.79 8.03 -7.74
C ILE A 205 -21.76 8.41 -8.89
N LYS A 206 -23.05 8.52 -8.61
CA LYS A 206 -24.08 8.87 -9.61
C LYS A 206 -23.85 10.27 -10.18
N LYS A 207 -23.48 11.25 -9.33
CA LYS A 207 -23.16 12.63 -9.72
C LYS A 207 -21.90 12.68 -10.61
N ALA A 208 -20.82 12.02 -10.19
CA ALA A 208 -19.57 11.98 -10.94
C ALA A 208 -19.75 11.36 -12.33
N LYS A 209 -20.47 10.23 -12.43
CA LYS A 209 -20.75 9.55 -13.70
C LYS A 209 -21.54 10.41 -14.68
N LYS A 210 -22.44 11.29 -14.19
CA LYS A 210 -23.19 12.24 -15.03
C LYS A 210 -22.31 13.36 -15.57
N ILE A 211 -21.26 13.75 -14.84
CA ILE A 211 -20.35 14.83 -15.24
C ILE A 211 -19.34 14.31 -16.29
N SER A 212 -18.64 13.23 -15.99
CA SER A 212 -17.64 12.65 -16.90
C SER A 212 -17.28 11.23 -16.49
N SER A 213 -17.03 10.37 -17.50
CA SER A 213 -16.48 9.02 -17.29
C SER A 213 -15.02 9.01 -16.79
N MET A 214 -14.34 10.15 -16.83
CA MET A 214 -12.95 10.30 -16.36
C MET A 214 -12.84 10.81 -14.92
N TYR A 215 -13.96 11.10 -14.28
CA TYR A 215 -13.96 11.61 -12.90
C TYR A 215 -13.43 10.56 -11.93
N THR A 216 -12.65 11.03 -10.96
CA THR A 216 -12.15 10.21 -9.85
C THR A 216 -12.82 10.61 -8.54
N LEU A 217 -12.74 9.77 -7.51
CA LEU A 217 -13.29 10.06 -6.19
C LEU A 217 -12.68 11.34 -5.57
N PRO A 218 -11.35 11.56 -5.57
CA PRO A 218 -10.79 12.83 -5.09
C PRO A 218 -11.35 14.06 -5.82
N GLN A 219 -11.59 13.97 -7.13
CA GLN A 219 -12.09 15.08 -7.92
C GLN A 219 -13.55 15.42 -7.58
N ILE A 220 -14.43 14.41 -7.43
CA ILE A 220 -15.83 14.69 -7.07
C ILE A 220 -15.94 15.20 -5.63
N VAL A 221 -15.10 14.70 -4.71
CA VAL A 221 -15.04 15.21 -3.33
C VAL A 221 -14.55 16.67 -3.33
N ALA A 222 -13.49 16.99 -4.07
CA ALA A 222 -12.98 18.35 -4.21
C ALA A 222 -14.02 19.30 -4.83
N ALA A 223 -14.78 18.85 -5.83
CA ALA A 223 -15.85 19.63 -6.45
C ALA A 223 -17.07 19.83 -5.51
N SER A 224 -17.16 19.10 -4.42
CA SER A 224 -18.26 19.19 -3.44
C SER A 224 -17.89 20.01 -2.18
N LEU A 225 -16.68 20.59 -2.11
CA LEU A 225 -16.21 21.37 -0.95
C LEU A 225 -17.08 22.58 -0.59
N GLY A 226 -17.81 23.14 -1.56
CA GLY A 226 -18.75 24.24 -1.32
C GLY A 226 -20.12 23.82 -0.79
N ASP A 227 -20.48 22.55 -0.98
CA ASP A 227 -21.82 22.03 -0.70
C ASP A 227 -21.86 21.12 0.54
N LEU A 228 -20.74 20.49 0.89
CA LEU A 228 -20.62 19.48 1.95
C LEU A 228 -19.65 19.93 3.05
N ASP A 229 -19.94 19.54 4.29
CA ASP A 229 -18.99 19.69 5.43
C ASP A 229 -17.94 18.57 5.36
N ILE A 230 -16.76 18.89 4.83
CA ILE A 230 -15.66 17.96 4.66
C ILE A 230 -14.54 18.31 5.64
N ARG A 231 -14.19 17.36 6.53
CA ARG A 231 -13.19 17.59 7.58
C ARG A 231 -12.02 16.64 7.50
N GLY A 232 -10.84 17.16 7.88
CA GLY A 232 -9.62 16.36 7.99
C GLY A 232 -9.46 15.73 9.37
N ILE A 233 -9.10 14.44 9.41
CA ILE A 233 -8.69 13.73 10.62
C ILE A 233 -7.19 13.44 10.52
N ALA A 234 -6.42 13.85 11.54
CA ALA A 234 -4.98 13.66 11.54
C ALA A 234 -4.61 12.21 11.92
N HIS A 235 -3.82 11.56 11.08
CA HIS A 235 -3.16 10.29 11.39
C HIS A 235 -1.86 10.52 12.16
N ARG A 236 -1.55 9.61 13.08
CA ARG A 236 -0.29 9.56 13.83
C ARG A 236 0.34 8.18 13.69
N GLY A 237 1.67 8.12 13.75
CA GLY A 237 2.43 6.90 13.59
C GLY A 237 3.14 6.83 12.23
N TYR A 238 3.62 5.65 11.86
CA TYR A 238 4.31 5.44 10.59
C TYR A 238 3.35 5.61 9.41
N PHE A 239 3.84 6.29 8.38
CA PHE A 239 3.13 6.46 7.11
C PHE A 239 4.08 6.40 5.94
N ALA A 240 3.77 5.59 4.94
CA ALA A 240 4.44 5.59 3.65
C ALA A 240 3.42 5.51 2.51
N SER A 241 3.69 6.24 1.43
CA SER A 241 2.91 6.19 0.20
C SER A 241 3.80 5.71 -0.94
N ILE A 242 3.42 4.58 -1.56
CA ILE A 242 4.17 3.97 -2.65
C ILE A 242 3.65 4.55 -3.96
N THR A 243 4.27 5.63 -4.41
CA THR A 243 3.87 6.38 -5.61
C THR A 243 4.83 6.22 -6.76
N ASP A 244 6.08 5.84 -6.46
CA ASP A 244 7.16 5.60 -7.40
C ASP A 244 8.12 4.54 -6.88
N PHE A 245 9.16 4.26 -7.63
CA PHE A 245 10.14 3.25 -7.31
C PHE A 245 10.98 3.59 -6.06
N ASN A 246 11.38 4.86 -5.94
CA ASN A 246 12.16 5.34 -4.79
C ASN A 246 11.35 5.28 -3.49
N SER A 247 10.08 5.66 -3.52
CA SER A 247 9.20 5.58 -2.35
C SER A 247 9.00 4.14 -1.88
N TYR A 248 8.88 3.17 -2.80
CA TYR A 248 8.85 1.75 -2.47
C TYR A 248 10.15 1.27 -1.80
N TYR A 249 11.29 1.60 -2.40
CA TYR A 249 12.60 1.24 -1.88
C TYR A 249 12.83 1.83 -0.48
N ASN A 250 12.64 3.15 -0.34
CA ASN A 250 12.83 3.85 0.93
C ASN A 250 11.88 3.38 2.02
N ALA A 251 10.62 3.09 1.70
CA ALA A 251 9.65 2.57 2.66
C ALA A 251 10.07 1.20 3.21
N ASN A 252 10.66 0.32 2.39
CA ASN A 252 11.19 -0.95 2.88
C ASN A 252 12.42 -0.74 3.79
N LEU A 253 13.38 0.08 3.39
CA LEU A 253 14.61 0.27 4.16
C LEU A 253 14.37 1.04 5.46
N SER A 254 13.45 2.01 5.49
CA SER A 254 13.15 2.79 6.70
C SER A 254 12.67 1.93 7.86
N LEU A 255 12.02 0.80 7.58
CA LEU A 255 11.49 -0.12 8.58
C LEU A 255 12.51 -1.17 9.07
N ILE A 256 13.75 -1.10 8.61
CA ILE A 256 14.86 -1.84 9.20
C ILE A 256 15.18 -1.26 10.60
N ASP A 257 15.04 0.06 10.76
CA ASP A 257 15.15 0.70 12.08
C ASP A 257 14.00 0.27 13.00
N ILE A 258 14.36 -0.30 14.14
CA ILE A 258 13.38 -0.86 15.10
C ILE A 258 12.43 0.23 15.62
N LYS A 259 12.92 1.43 15.88
CA LYS A 259 12.08 2.53 16.41
C LYS A 259 11.04 2.97 15.39
N THR A 260 11.43 3.03 14.12
CA THR A 260 10.51 3.33 13.01
C THR A 260 9.49 2.21 12.83
N ALA A 261 9.94 0.95 12.93
CA ALA A 261 9.09 -0.23 12.81
C ALA A 261 8.05 -0.32 13.94
N GLU A 262 8.38 0.07 15.17
CA GLU A 262 7.45 0.14 16.30
C GLU A 262 6.28 1.11 16.05
N GLY A 263 6.48 2.13 15.20
CA GLY A 263 5.42 3.05 14.78
C GLY A 263 4.36 2.41 13.86
N LEU A 264 4.66 1.24 13.29
CA LEU A 264 3.77 0.49 12.40
C LEU A 264 3.31 -0.84 13.00
N PHE A 265 4.24 -1.58 13.62
CA PHE A 265 4.00 -2.92 14.14
C PHE A 265 3.76 -2.87 15.66
N ASN A 266 2.47 -2.95 16.03
CA ASN A 266 2.06 -3.04 17.43
C ASN A 266 1.52 -4.47 17.69
N PRO A 267 1.97 -5.18 18.73
CA PRO A 267 1.44 -6.50 19.09
C PRO A 267 -0.08 -6.54 19.30
N GLU A 268 -0.66 -5.45 19.78
CA GLU A 268 -2.11 -5.31 19.97
C GLU A 268 -2.86 -4.99 18.66
N TRP A 269 -2.12 -4.63 17.59
CA TRP A 269 -2.65 -4.30 16.27
C TRP A 269 -1.93 -5.08 15.17
N PRO A 270 -2.13 -6.42 15.12
CA PRO A 270 -1.37 -7.28 14.23
C PRO A 270 -1.67 -7.00 12.75
N ILE A 271 -0.63 -7.00 11.94
CA ILE A 271 -0.77 -6.99 10.48
C ILE A 271 -0.80 -8.44 9.99
N TYR A 272 -1.95 -8.84 9.48
CA TYR A 272 -2.17 -10.17 8.94
C TYR A 272 -1.59 -10.28 7.53
N THR A 273 -1.08 -11.44 7.21
CA THR A 273 -0.60 -11.78 5.86
C THR A 273 -0.74 -13.26 5.60
N ARG A 274 -0.72 -13.66 4.36
CA ARG A 274 -0.72 -15.08 3.99
C ARG A 274 0.56 -15.75 4.52
N THR A 275 0.37 -16.77 5.34
CA THR A 275 1.48 -17.58 5.84
C THR A 275 2.04 -18.50 4.75
N ASN A 276 3.30 -18.86 4.90
CA ASN A 276 3.99 -19.83 4.06
C ASN A 276 4.79 -20.76 4.98
N ASP A 277 4.68 -22.06 4.75
CA ASP A 277 5.37 -23.11 5.52
C ASP A 277 6.83 -23.27 5.07
N SER A 278 7.55 -22.16 4.94
CA SER A 278 8.99 -22.18 4.70
C SER A 278 9.73 -22.55 5.98
N CYS A 279 10.82 -23.32 5.86
CA CYS A 279 11.72 -23.60 6.98
C CYS A 279 12.36 -22.31 7.53
N PRO A 280 12.86 -22.31 8.76
CA PRO A 280 13.66 -21.20 9.28
C PRO A 280 14.85 -20.89 8.36
N THR A 281 15.28 -19.63 8.36
CA THR A 281 16.51 -19.22 7.66
C THR A 281 17.73 -19.85 8.29
N GLN A 282 18.65 -20.30 7.45
CA GLN A 282 19.93 -20.88 7.84
C GLN A 282 21.04 -19.87 7.57
N TYR A 283 21.87 -19.65 8.59
CA TYR A 283 23.11 -18.87 8.50
C TYR A 283 24.26 -19.85 8.57
N LEU A 284 24.94 -20.01 7.45
CA LEU A 284 26.04 -20.97 7.31
C LEU A 284 27.40 -20.28 7.48
N GLU A 285 28.48 -21.06 7.32
CA GLU A 285 29.83 -20.54 7.43
C GLU A 285 30.06 -19.38 6.43
N GLY A 286 30.61 -18.25 6.92
CA GLY A 286 30.80 -17.03 6.13
C GLY A 286 29.63 -16.05 6.19
N ALA A 287 28.53 -16.37 6.83
CA ALA A 287 27.39 -15.44 6.99
C ALA A 287 27.75 -14.28 7.93
N ASP A 288 27.66 -13.04 7.44
CA ASP A 288 27.75 -11.81 8.24
C ASP A 288 26.54 -10.92 7.95
N VAL A 289 25.59 -10.87 8.89
CA VAL A 289 24.33 -10.13 8.74
C VAL A 289 24.24 -9.01 9.75
N LYS A 290 24.11 -7.77 9.26
CA LYS A 290 24.02 -6.57 10.07
C LYS A 290 22.84 -5.70 9.65
N ASN A 291 22.13 -5.17 10.64
CA ASN A 291 21.04 -4.19 10.44
C ASN A 291 20.13 -4.55 9.26
N SER A 292 19.57 -5.76 9.23
CA SER A 292 18.83 -6.28 8.08
C SER A 292 17.61 -7.09 8.52
N VAL A 293 16.60 -7.12 7.66
CA VAL A 293 15.40 -7.93 7.84
C VAL A 293 15.49 -9.16 6.92
N ILE A 294 15.58 -10.34 7.50
CA ILE A 294 15.68 -11.60 6.76
C ILE A 294 14.40 -12.41 6.96
N SER A 295 13.74 -12.76 5.86
CA SER A 295 12.55 -13.61 5.90
C SER A 295 12.92 -15.10 6.01
N ASN A 296 11.93 -15.94 6.35
CA ASN A 296 12.13 -17.37 6.48
C ASN A 296 12.47 -18.09 5.14
N GLY A 297 13.10 -19.24 5.24
CA GLY A 297 13.48 -20.09 4.11
C GLY A 297 14.75 -19.67 3.37
N CYS A 298 15.49 -18.68 3.88
CA CYS A 298 16.73 -18.24 3.25
C CYS A 298 17.92 -19.11 3.62
N ILE A 299 18.95 -19.11 2.77
CA ILE A 299 20.27 -19.67 3.02
C ILE A 299 21.28 -18.54 2.85
N ILE A 300 21.96 -18.17 3.93
CA ILE A 300 22.90 -17.06 3.95
C ILE A 300 24.31 -17.60 4.22
N GLU A 301 25.20 -17.38 3.26
CA GLU A 301 26.61 -17.78 3.26
C GLU A 301 27.54 -16.57 2.99
N GLY A 302 26.97 -15.39 2.79
CA GLY A 302 27.66 -14.13 2.47
C GLY A 302 27.29 -13.00 3.43
N THR A 303 27.67 -11.77 3.04
CA THR A 303 27.43 -10.55 3.80
C THR A 303 26.10 -9.89 3.40
N VAL A 304 25.29 -9.52 4.39
CA VAL A 304 24.05 -8.77 4.20
C VAL A 304 24.03 -7.59 5.15
N GLU A 305 23.96 -6.38 4.64
CA GLU A 305 23.99 -5.15 5.43
C GLU A 305 22.89 -4.18 4.99
N ASN A 306 22.19 -3.56 5.95
CA ASN A 306 21.12 -2.57 5.71
C ASN A 306 20.11 -3.00 4.63
N SER A 307 19.70 -4.25 4.63
CA SER A 307 18.95 -4.83 3.52
C SER A 307 17.70 -5.60 3.98
N VAL A 308 16.74 -5.72 3.08
CA VAL A 308 15.52 -6.52 3.28
C VAL A 308 15.58 -7.73 2.35
N ILE A 309 15.65 -8.93 2.93
CA ILE A 309 15.73 -10.19 2.19
C ILE A 309 14.41 -10.95 2.27
N GLY A 310 13.80 -11.18 1.12
CA GLY A 310 12.55 -11.93 0.96
C GLY A 310 12.71 -13.43 1.17
N ARG A 311 11.59 -14.14 1.17
CA ARG A 311 11.55 -15.58 1.47
C ARG A 311 12.31 -16.41 0.46
N GLY A 312 13.02 -17.43 0.93
CA GLY A 312 13.65 -18.45 0.10
C GLY A 312 14.79 -17.92 -0.78
N CYS A 313 15.43 -16.81 -0.40
CA CYS A 313 16.59 -16.27 -1.08
C CYS A 313 17.85 -17.04 -0.71
N GLN A 314 18.82 -17.04 -1.61
CA GLN A 314 20.14 -17.63 -1.39
C GLN A 314 21.20 -16.56 -1.61
N ILE A 315 22.01 -16.32 -0.59
CA ILE A 315 23.18 -15.45 -0.65
C ILE A 315 24.40 -16.35 -0.52
N LYS A 316 25.11 -16.52 -1.63
CA LYS A 316 26.20 -17.51 -1.76
C LYS A 316 27.52 -17.04 -1.10
N PRO A 317 28.50 -17.94 -0.89
CA PRO A 317 29.77 -17.60 -0.27
C PRO A 317 30.47 -16.40 -0.94
N GLY A 318 30.96 -15.48 -0.12
CA GLY A 318 31.64 -14.26 -0.59
C GLY A 318 30.74 -13.22 -1.23
N ALA A 319 29.45 -13.49 -1.40
CA ALA A 319 28.50 -12.49 -1.90
C ALA A 319 28.26 -11.38 -0.89
N VAL A 320 28.05 -10.14 -1.41
CA VAL A 320 27.79 -8.94 -0.62
C VAL A 320 26.49 -8.31 -1.08
N VAL A 321 25.56 -8.10 -0.16
CA VAL A 321 24.28 -7.41 -0.41
C VAL A 321 24.18 -6.23 0.55
N LYS A 322 24.18 -5.00 0.03
CA LYS A 322 24.09 -3.78 0.82
C LYS A 322 22.95 -2.89 0.36
N ASN A 323 22.32 -2.20 1.31
CA ASN A 323 21.30 -1.19 1.05
C ASN A 323 20.30 -1.66 -0.01
N SER A 324 19.83 -2.91 0.04
CA SER A 324 19.07 -3.52 -1.05
C SER A 324 17.79 -4.19 -0.58
N VAL A 325 16.81 -4.24 -1.47
CA VAL A 325 15.54 -4.95 -1.26
C VAL A 325 15.51 -6.15 -2.19
N VAL A 326 15.73 -7.34 -1.65
CA VAL A 326 15.82 -8.59 -2.40
C VAL A 326 14.50 -9.37 -2.22
N LEU A 327 13.75 -9.54 -3.30
CA LEU A 327 12.44 -10.21 -3.24
C LEU A 327 12.61 -11.73 -3.27
N ALA A 328 11.49 -12.43 -3.01
CA ALA A 328 11.51 -13.86 -2.76
C ALA A 328 12.10 -14.70 -3.91
N HIS A 329 12.80 -15.79 -3.52
CA HIS A 329 13.37 -16.80 -4.41
C HIS A 329 14.46 -16.28 -5.36
N THR A 330 15.16 -15.23 -4.97
CA THR A 330 16.33 -14.72 -5.71
C THR A 330 17.60 -15.44 -5.26
N VAL A 331 18.60 -15.43 -6.13
CA VAL A 331 19.91 -15.99 -5.86
C VAL A 331 20.98 -14.94 -6.15
N VAL A 332 21.78 -14.62 -5.15
CA VAL A 332 23.01 -13.82 -5.32
C VAL A 332 24.19 -14.79 -5.31
N GLY A 333 24.84 -14.93 -6.45
CA GLY A 333 25.90 -15.91 -6.71
C GLY A 333 27.19 -15.62 -5.94
N GLU A 334 28.13 -16.57 -5.99
CA GLU A 334 29.40 -16.48 -5.29
C GLU A 334 30.19 -15.22 -5.68
N ASN A 335 30.70 -14.49 -4.68
CA ASN A 335 31.48 -13.26 -4.84
C ASN A 335 30.75 -12.15 -5.63
N ALA A 336 29.45 -12.22 -5.82
CA ALA A 336 28.68 -11.13 -6.44
C ALA A 336 28.47 -9.99 -5.45
N HIS A 337 28.47 -8.74 -5.93
CA HIS A 337 28.25 -7.54 -5.13
C HIS A 337 26.99 -6.80 -5.62
N ILE A 338 26.00 -6.69 -4.76
CA ILE A 338 24.73 -6.02 -5.00
C ILE A 338 24.60 -4.85 -4.03
N GLU A 339 24.47 -3.64 -4.55
CA GLU A 339 24.34 -2.45 -3.71
C GLU A 339 23.32 -1.45 -4.29
N ASN A 340 22.46 -0.89 -3.43
CA ASN A 340 21.40 0.04 -3.78
C ASN A 340 20.45 -0.51 -4.86
N GLN A 341 20.00 -1.78 -4.73
CA GLN A 341 19.18 -2.46 -5.73
C GLN A 341 17.85 -2.92 -5.16
N VAL A 342 16.84 -2.98 -6.03
CA VAL A 342 15.68 -3.84 -5.83
C VAL A 342 15.78 -5.02 -6.78
N MET A 343 16.02 -6.23 -6.23
CA MET A 343 15.99 -7.48 -7.00
C MET A 343 14.59 -8.05 -6.98
N ASP A 344 13.96 -8.19 -8.14
CA ASP A 344 12.63 -8.79 -8.20
C ASP A 344 12.70 -10.33 -8.12
N LYS A 345 11.55 -10.95 -7.91
CA LYS A 345 11.42 -12.39 -7.65
C LYS A 345 12.06 -13.24 -8.74
N TRP A 346 12.72 -14.31 -8.31
CA TRP A 346 13.34 -15.31 -9.19
C TRP A 346 14.54 -14.78 -9.99
N ALA A 347 14.94 -13.52 -9.81
CA ALA A 347 16.16 -13.00 -10.41
C ALA A 347 17.39 -13.72 -9.85
N ARG A 348 18.41 -13.88 -10.66
CA ARG A 348 19.67 -14.53 -10.32
C ARG A 348 20.82 -13.68 -10.79
N VAL A 349 21.72 -13.34 -9.88
CA VAL A 349 23.02 -12.75 -10.21
C VAL A 349 24.06 -13.86 -10.12
N ILE A 350 24.73 -14.11 -11.24
CA ILE A 350 25.76 -15.16 -11.32
C ILE A 350 27.02 -14.63 -10.63
N HIS A 351 27.90 -15.53 -10.23
CA HIS A 351 29.13 -15.24 -9.49
C HIS A 351 29.98 -14.12 -10.11
N GLY A 352 30.61 -13.33 -9.23
CA GLY A 352 31.60 -12.33 -9.59
C GLY A 352 31.05 -11.02 -10.19
N ASN A 353 29.76 -10.88 -10.36
CA ASN A 353 29.16 -9.66 -10.93
C ASN A 353 28.97 -8.58 -9.87
N GLU A 354 29.34 -7.36 -10.21
CA GLU A 354 29.07 -6.16 -9.41
C GLU A 354 27.92 -5.37 -10.03
N ILE A 355 26.83 -5.18 -9.26
CA ILE A 355 25.67 -4.43 -9.68
C ILE A 355 25.40 -3.37 -8.60
N ILE A 356 25.95 -2.20 -8.80
CA ILE A 356 25.93 -1.09 -7.86
C ILE A 356 25.18 0.08 -8.51
N ALA A 357 24.19 0.63 -7.82
CA ALA A 357 23.53 1.87 -8.21
C ALA A 357 23.96 3.04 -7.31
N GLU A 358 23.73 4.25 -7.77
CA GLU A 358 24.01 5.46 -7.00
C GLU A 358 23.10 5.55 -5.77
N GLU A 359 23.59 6.10 -4.67
CA GLU A 359 22.81 6.37 -3.48
C GLU A 359 21.65 7.32 -3.81
N GLY A 360 20.43 6.98 -3.34
CA GLY A 360 19.21 7.74 -3.66
C GLY A 360 18.57 7.43 -5.02
N HIS A 361 19.25 6.67 -5.88
CA HIS A 361 18.78 6.24 -7.20
C HIS A 361 18.86 4.71 -7.34
N PRO A 362 18.02 3.94 -6.63
CA PRO A 362 18.10 2.49 -6.61
C PRO A 362 17.91 1.88 -8.00
N GLY A 363 18.73 0.89 -8.30
CA GLY A 363 18.62 0.10 -9.52
C GLY A 363 17.53 -0.97 -9.42
N TYR A 364 17.10 -1.49 -10.56
CA TYR A 364 16.09 -2.53 -10.64
C TYR A 364 16.57 -3.73 -11.46
N ILE A 365 16.70 -4.86 -10.79
CA ILE A 365 16.93 -6.16 -11.42
C ILE A 365 15.56 -6.80 -11.61
N ARG A 366 15.20 -7.07 -12.86
CA ARG A 366 13.85 -7.51 -13.23
C ARG A 366 13.58 -8.93 -12.74
N ARG A 367 12.32 -9.25 -12.69
CA ARG A 367 11.86 -10.60 -12.42
C ARG A 367 12.37 -11.59 -13.47
N ASP A 368 12.84 -12.75 -12.98
CA ASP A 368 13.37 -13.86 -13.80
C ASP A 368 14.67 -13.52 -14.58
N ASP A 369 15.27 -12.33 -14.39
CA ASP A 369 16.56 -11.99 -15.00
C ASP A 369 17.69 -12.89 -14.47
N ILE A 370 18.61 -13.23 -15.36
CA ILE A 370 19.87 -13.93 -15.05
C ILE A 370 21.01 -13.02 -15.52
N LEU A 371 21.77 -12.48 -14.59
CA LEU A 371 22.86 -11.51 -14.82
C LEU A 371 24.19 -12.11 -14.41
#